data_9987c000951795edf3cbf395b512c396
#
_entry.id   9987c000951795edf3cbf395b512c396
#
_cell.length_a   1.000
_cell.length_b   1.000
_cell.length_c   1.000
_cell.angle_alpha   90.00
_cell.angle_beta   90.00
_cell.angle_gamma   90.00
#
_symmetry.space_group_name_H-M   'P 1'
#
loop_
_entity.id
_entity.type
_entity.pdbx_description
1 polymer ?
#
loop_
_entity_poly.entity_id
_entity_poly.type
_entity_poly.pdbx_seq_one_letter_code
_entity_poly.pdbx_strand_id
1 'polypeptide(L)'
;MQGTKNLTQGPINRQLFTLAMPIMATSFIQMAYSLTDMAWVGRLGSESMAAVGAVGILTWTSGSIALLNKVGAEVSVGQSIGARSEEDARSFASHNITIALLISVCWGGLLFLFARPILNIFELKQHITDAAVTYLRIVSTGLPFIFLSAAFTGIYNAAGRSKIPFYISGTGLIMNIVLDPLFIFGFGWGTVGAALATWLSEATVFGIFVYKLRGKSAVLGGFSFIVPLKKKYTRRIFKLGLPVATLNTLFAFVNMFLSRTASEQGGHIGLMAFTTGGQIEAITWNTSQGFSTGLSTFIAQNYAAGQKSRVKQAWRTTMWMTGVFGSLCSLLFIFFGSEVFSIFVPEAEAYRVGGDFLRIDGYSQMFMMMEITMQGVFYGLGRTVPPAIVSIGCNYMRIPVALLLVHMGMGVDAIWWAVSGTTVAKGLILTAWFVLIKRKIL
;
A
#
# COMPACT_ATOMS: atom_id res chain seq x y z
N MET A 1 -18.56 -14.22 -18.38
CA MET A 1 -17.14 -14.40 -18.04
C MET A 1 -17.01 -15.41 -16.92
N GLN A 2 -16.28 -16.49 -17.16
CA GLN A 2 -16.10 -17.57 -16.20
C GLN A 2 -15.28 -17.07 -14.99
N GLY A 3 -15.64 -17.50 -13.78
CA GLY A 3 -14.88 -17.17 -12.60
C GLY A 3 -14.96 -15.71 -12.09
N THR A 4 -15.76 -14.83 -12.69
CA THR A 4 -15.95 -13.44 -12.26
C THR A 4 -17.27 -13.26 -11.51
N LYS A 5 -17.28 -12.30 -10.58
CA LYS A 5 -18.50 -11.88 -9.87
C LYS A 5 -19.06 -10.64 -10.53
N ASN A 6 -20.31 -10.68 -10.91
CA ASN A 6 -21.01 -9.54 -11.50
C ASN A 6 -21.37 -8.52 -10.39
N LEU A 7 -20.74 -7.35 -10.44
CA LEU A 7 -20.98 -6.25 -9.48
C LEU A 7 -22.00 -5.24 -10.01
N THR A 8 -22.49 -5.42 -11.24
CA THR A 8 -23.47 -4.49 -11.86
C THR A 8 -24.91 -4.73 -11.43
N GLN A 9 -25.17 -5.82 -10.66
CA GLN A 9 -26.50 -6.19 -10.18
C GLN A 9 -26.46 -6.52 -8.69
N GLY A 10 -27.59 -6.32 -8.00
CA GLY A 10 -27.72 -6.63 -6.57
C GLY A 10 -27.43 -5.46 -5.61
N PRO A 11 -27.50 -5.69 -4.29
CA PRO A 11 -27.42 -4.65 -3.26
C PRO A 11 -26.00 -4.09 -3.14
N ILE A 12 -25.86 -2.78 -3.31
CA ILE A 12 -24.57 -2.09 -3.37
C ILE A 12 -23.80 -2.22 -2.07
N ASN A 13 -24.44 -1.95 -0.92
CA ASN A 13 -23.80 -1.98 0.39
C ASN A 13 -23.15 -3.34 0.68
N ARG A 14 -23.91 -4.43 0.44
CA ARG A 14 -23.43 -5.79 0.64
C ARG A 14 -22.23 -6.11 -0.25
N GLN A 15 -22.26 -5.65 -1.51
CA GLN A 15 -21.17 -5.87 -2.44
C GLN A 15 -19.92 -5.10 -2.05
N LEU A 16 -20.04 -3.83 -1.66
CA LEU A 16 -18.93 -3.01 -1.17
C LEU A 16 -18.28 -3.64 0.06
N PHE A 17 -19.07 -4.04 1.07
CA PHE A 17 -18.53 -4.73 2.25
C PHE A 17 -17.85 -6.05 1.90
N THR A 18 -18.47 -6.87 1.05
CA THR A 18 -17.91 -8.17 0.64
C THR A 18 -16.58 -8.03 -0.10
N LEU A 19 -16.38 -6.91 -0.80
CA LEU A 19 -15.12 -6.58 -1.46
C LEU A 19 -14.11 -5.98 -0.49
N ALA A 20 -14.52 -4.96 0.25
CA ALA A 20 -13.63 -4.15 1.09
C ALA A 20 -13.04 -4.96 2.27
N MET A 21 -13.84 -5.78 2.95
CA MET A 21 -13.39 -6.51 4.14
C MET A 21 -12.22 -7.47 3.88
N PRO A 22 -12.23 -8.32 2.84
CA PRO A 22 -11.08 -9.17 2.54
C PRO A 22 -9.85 -8.37 2.08
N ILE A 23 -10.05 -7.25 1.34
CA ILE A 23 -8.95 -6.40 0.89
C ILE A 23 -8.28 -5.72 2.09
N MET A 24 -9.09 -5.16 2.99
CA MET A 24 -8.63 -4.58 4.26
C MET A 24 -7.85 -5.62 5.07
N ALA A 25 -8.42 -6.81 5.24
CA ALA A 25 -7.76 -7.91 5.96
C ALA A 25 -6.43 -8.32 5.29
N THR A 26 -6.33 -8.29 3.95
CA THR A 26 -5.06 -8.52 3.23
C THR A 26 -4.03 -7.44 3.57
N SER A 27 -4.43 -6.17 3.69
CA SER A 27 -3.53 -5.09 4.09
C SER A 27 -3.03 -5.26 5.53
N PHE A 28 -3.90 -5.73 6.45
CA PHE A 28 -3.47 -6.08 7.81
C PHE A 28 -2.54 -7.29 7.86
N ILE A 29 -2.74 -8.29 7.00
CA ILE A 29 -1.81 -9.41 6.85
C ILE A 29 -0.43 -8.90 6.42
N GLN A 30 -0.36 -7.99 5.46
CA GLN A 30 0.91 -7.40 5.02
C GLN A 30 1.59 -6.59 6.13
N MET A 31 0.82 -5.85 6.93
CA MET A 31 1.34 -5.15 8.11
C MET A 31 1.87 -6.13 9.16
N ALA A 32 1.12 -7.19 9.47
CA ALA A 32 1.54 -8.23 10.40
C ALA A 32 2.81 -8.97 9.93
N TYR A 33 2.94 -9.20 8.62
CA TYR A 33 4.13 -9.77 8.01
C TYR A 33 5.37 -8.92 8.33
N SER A 34 5.30 -7.62 8.03
CA SER A 34 6.40 -6.67 8.30
C SER A 34 6.75 -6.57 9.79
N LEU A 35 5.74 -6.58 10.68
CA LEU A 35 5.94 -6.54 12.13
C LEU A 35 6.56 -7.83 12.66
N THR A 36 6.19 -8.97 12.10
CA THR A 36 6.75 -10.28 12.49
C THR A 36 8.21 -10.38 12.11
N ASP A 37 8.57 -10.04 10.87
CA ASP A 37 9.96 -9.99 10.42
C ASP A 37 10.80 -9.08 11.33
N MET A 38 10.31 -7.87 11.61
CA MET A 38 10.99 -6.92 12.48
C MET A 38 11.18 -7.48 13.91
N ALA A 39 10.17 -8.17 14.45
CA ALA A 39 10.22 -8.74 15.79
C ALA A 39 11.26 -9.87 15.90
N TRP A 40 11.39 -10.72 14.88
CA TRP A 40 12.38 -11.79 14.87
C TRP A 40 13.80 -11.29 14.61
N VAL A 41 13.97 -10.39 13.62
CA VAL A 41 15.27 -9.78 13.33
C VAL A 41 15.77 -8.92 14.50
N GLY A 42 14.88 -8.25 15.22
CA GLY A 42 15.21 -7.48 16.41
C GLY A 42 15.87 -8.30 17.52
N ARG A 43 15.54 -9.59 17.62
CA ARG A 43 16.18 -10.52 18.60
C ARG A 43 17.62 -10.90 18.21
N LEU A 44 18.04 -10.66 16.99
CA LEU A 44 19.43 -10.83 16.54
C LEU A 44 20.34 -9.67 16.96
N GLY A 45 19.76 -8.56 17.45
CA GLY A 45 20.47 -7.37 17.90
C GLY A 45 20.40 -6.18 16.94
N SER A 46 20.91 -5.04 17.43
CA SER A 46 20.81 -3.75 16.74
C SER A 46 21.54 -3.69 15.40
N GLU A 47 22.64 -4.41 15.22
CA GLU A 47 23.40 -4.45 13.97
C GLU A 47 22.61 -5.16 12.85
N SER A 48 21.94 -6.28 13.17
CA SER A 48 21.05 -6.99 12.26
C SER A 48 19.84 -6.14 11.88
N MET A 49 19.27 -5.42 12.86
CA MET A 49 18.18 -4.46 12.61
C MET A 49 18.61 -3.32 11.70
N ALA A 50 19.84 -2.79 11.87
CA ALA A 50 20.38 -1.75 11.01
C ALA A 50 20.57 -2.25 9.57
N ALA A 51 21.07 -3.47 9.39
CA ALA A 51 21.24 -4.09 8.08
C ALA A 51 19.91 -4.27 7.35
N VAL A 52 18.91 -4.87 8.01
CA VAL A 52 17.57 -5.10 7.43
C VAL A 52 16.82 -3.78 7.23
N GLY A 53 16.94 -2.84 8.17
CA GLY A 53 16.35 -1.51 8.09
C GLY A 53 16.83 -0.70 6.89
N ALA A 54 18.13 -0.75 6.55
CA ALA A 54 18.68 -0.11 5.36
C ALA A 54 18.07 -0.68 4.06
N VAL A 55 17.81 -1.98 4.02
CA VAL A 55 17.13 -2.65 2.90
C VAL A 55 15.62 -2.32 2.88
N GLY A 56 15.02 -2.01 4.04
CA GLY A 56 13.59 -1.72 4.18
C GLY A 56 13.10 -0.60 3.26
N ILE A 57 13.88 0.46 3.04
CA ILE A 57 13.55 1.55 2.10
C ILE A 57 13.47 1.03 0.66
N LEU A 58 14.35 0.11 0.28
CA LEU A 58 14.37 -0.48 -1.06
C LEU A 58 13.22 -1.46 -1.28
N THR A 59 12.85 -2.23 -0.25
CA THR A 59 11.68 -3.12 -0.29
C THR A 59 10.38 -2.33 -0.35
N TRP A 60 10.26 -1.22 0.40
CA TRP A 60 9.13 -0.30 0.28
C TRP A 60 9.00 0.28 -1.13
N THR A 61 10.12 0.74 -1.70
CA THR A 61 10.16 1.27 -3.07
C THR A 61 9.74 0.19 -4.06
N SER A 62 10.21 -1.05 -3.90
CA SER A 62 9.82 -2.19 -4.73
C SER A 62 8.31 -2.46 -4.66
N GLY A 63 7.73 -2.44 -3.46
CA GLY A 63 6.28 -2.55 -3.25
C GLY A 63 5.51 -1.42 -3.93
N SER A 64 6.03 -0.18 -3.85
CA SER A 64 5.43 0.97 -4.52
C SER A 64 5.44 0.84 -6.05
N ILE A 65 6.52 0.32 -6.62
CA ILE A 65 6.60 0.03 -8.07
C ILE A 65 5.63 -1.09 -8.46
N ALA A 66 5.48 -2.14 -7.63
CA ALA A 66 4.55 -3.23 -7.88
C ALA A 66 3.07 -2.77 -7.92
N LEU A 67 2.71 -1.64 -7.27
CA LEU A 67 1.39 -1.03 -7.36
C LEU A 67 1.03 -0.61 -8.79
N LEU A 68 2.02 -0.33 -9.66
CA LEU A 68 1.78 -0.06 -11.08
C LEU A 68 0.96 -1.20 -11.71
N ASN A 69 1.38 -2.43 -11.50
CA ASN A 69 0.72 -3.61 -12.06
C ASN A 69 -0.56 -3.96 -11.29
N LYS A 70 -0.57 -3.83 -9.96
CA LYS A 70 -1.77 -4.11 -9.14
C LYS A 70 -2.93 -3.20 -9.56
N VAL A 71 -2.73 -1.88 -9.57
CA VAL A 71 -3.77 -0.91 -9.94
C VAL A 71 -4.05 -0.96 -11.44
N GLY A 72 -3.02 -1.13 -12.26
CA GLY A 72 -3.16 -1.33 -13.69
C GLY A 72 -4.09 -2.50 -14.03
N ALA A 73 -3.90 -3.65 -13.37
CA ALA A 73 -4.75 -4.82 -13.52
C ALA A 73 -6.17 -4.57 -12.97
N GLU A 74 -6.26 -4.07 -11.75
CA GLU A 74 -7.53 -3.86 -11.06
C GLU A 74 -8.50 -2.99 -11.86
N VAL A 75 -8.01 -1.87 -12.39
CA VAL A 75 -8.84 -0.93 -13.13
C VAL A 75 -9.09 -1.40 -14.56
N SER A 76 -8.04 -1.80 -15.31
CA SER A 76 -8.21 -2.15 -16.73
C SER A 76 -9.02 -3.44 -16.93
N VAL A 77 -8.74 -4.48 -16.13
CA VAL A 77 -9.51 -5.73 -16.16
C VAL A 77 -10.92 -5.50 -15.63
N GLY A 78 -11.09 -4.72 -14.54
CA GLY A 78 -12.40 -4.40 -13.98
C GLY A 78 -13.30 -3.67 -14.96
N GLN A 79 -12.77 -2.68 -15.68
CA GLN A 79 -13.52 -1.98 -16.74
C GLN A 79 -13.85 -2.90 -17.91
N SER A 80 -12.96 -3.79 -18.31
CA SER A 80 -13.23 -4.76 -19.38
C SER A 80 -14.32 -5.76 -18.98
N ILE A 81 -14.34 -6.21 -17.71
CA ILE A 81 -15.41 -7.05 -17.17
C ILE A 81 -16.75 -6.31 -17.21
N GLY A 82 -16.78 -5.06 -16.77
CA GLY A 82 -17.98 -4.21 -16.82
C GLY A 82 -18.52 -3.99 -18.23
N ALA A 83 -17.63 -3.77 -19.19
CA ALA A 83 -17.96 -3.64 -20.62
C ALA A 83 -18.31 -4.98 -21.29
N ARG A 84 -18.25 -6.11 -20.56
CA ARG A 84 -18.45 -7.47 -21.07
C ARG A 84 -17.51 -7.87 -22.22
N SER A 85 -16.33 -7.25 -22.30
CA SER A 85 -15.28 -7.58 -23.26
C SER A 85 -14.33 -8.61 -22.64
N GLU A 86 -14.59 -9.90 -22.91
CA GLU A 86 -13.78 -11.00 -22.37
C GLU A 86 -12.37 -11.01 -22.96
N GLU A 87 -12.25 -10.69 -24.25
CA GLU A 87 -10.97 -10.60 -24.94
C GLU A 87 -10.07 -9.51 -24.35
N ASP A 88 -10.60 -8.28 -24.15
CA ASP A 88 -9.84 -7.18 -23.54
C ASP A 88 -9.50 -7.51 -22.08
N ALA A 89 -10.39 -8.15 -21.31
CA ALA A 89 -10.11 -8.53 -19.93
C ALA A 89 -8.91 -9.51 -19.84
N ARG A 90 -8.91 -10.54 -20.68
CA ARG A 90 -7.79 -11.50 -20.77
C ARG A 90 -6.51 -10.84 -21.26
N SER A 91 -6.62 -9.99 -22.29
CA SER A 91 -5.47 -9.28 -22.85
C SER A 91 -4.85 -8.33 -21.82
N PHE A 92 -5.64 -7.56 -21.08
CA PHE A 92 -5.13 -6.69 -19.99
C PHE A 92 -4.49 -7.53 -18.87
N ALA A 93 -5.08 -8.65 -18.46
CA ALA A 93 -4.50 -9.54 -17.47
C ALA A 93 -3.13 -10.06 -17.94
N SER A 94 -3.04 -10.61 -19.16
CA SER A 94 -1.78 -11.13 -19.74
C SER A 94 -0.69 -10.05 -19.83
N HIS A 95 -1.04 -8.85 -20.33
CA HIS A 95 -0.09 -7.75 -20.44
C HIS A 95 0.39 -7.27 -19.06
N ASN A 96 -0.50 -7.19 -18.05
CA ASN A 96 -0.09 -6.83 -16.69
C ASN A 96 0.92 -7.83 -16.11
N ILE A 97 0.71 -9.14 -16.32
CA ILE A 97 1.65 -10.17 -15.86
C ILE A 97 2.99 -10.07 -16.59
N THR A 98 2.97 -9.91 -17.91
CA THR A 98 4.19 -9.75 -18.70
C THR A 98 4.98 -8.51 -18.26
N ILE A 99 4.30 -7.38 -18.06
CA ILE A 99 4.92 -6.12 -17.59
C ILE A 99 5.47 -6.28 -16.18
N ALA A 100 4.71 -6.92 -15.27
CA ALA A 100 5.15 -7.17 -13.90
C ALA A 100 6.44 -8.02 -13.87
N LEU A 101 6.51 -9.06 -14.70
CA LEU A 101 7.70 -9.90 -14.83
C LEU A 101 8.88 -9.09 -15.36
N LEU A 102 8.71 -8.31 -16.42
CA LEU A 102 9.78 -7.50 -17.00
C LEU A 102 10.31 -6.46 -16.01
N ILE A 103 9.40 -5.70 -15.37
CA ILE A 103 9.80 -4.68 -14.38
C ILE A 103 10.50 -5.34 -13.20
N SER A 104 9.98 -6.46 -12.68
CA SER A 104 10.58 -7.14 -11.52
C SER A 104 11.95 -7.71 -11.80
N VAL A 105 12.17 -8.28 -13.00
CA VAL A 105 13.48 -8.78 -13.40
C VAL A 105 14.47 -7.64 -13.61
N CYS A 106 14.07 -6.56 -14.28
CA CYS A 106 14.93 -5.38 -14.47
C CYS A 106 15.27 -4.71 -13.13
N TRP A 107 14.27 -4.46 -12.27
CA TRP A 107 14.44 -3.83 -10.97
C TRP A 107 15.22 -4.73 -10.01
N GLY A 108 14.85 -6.01 -9.92
CA GLY A 108 15.56 -6.99 -9.10
C GLY A 108 17.00 -7.20 -9.55
N GLY A 109 17.23 -7.27 -10.85
CA GLY A 109 18.59 -7.34 -11.44
C GLY A 109 19.42 -6.09 -11.08
N LEU A 110 18.83 -4.90 -11.15
CA LEU A 110 19.48 -3.65 -10.73
C LEU A 110 19.86 -3.70 -9.25
N LEU A 111 18.93 -4.05 -8.36
CA LEU A 111 19.20 -4.14 -6.93
C LEU A 111 20.23 -5.22 -6.61
N PHE A 112 20.20 -6.37 -7.29
CA PHE A 112 21.14 -7.46 -7.10
C PHE A 112 22.57 -7.07 -7.50
N LEU A 113 22.73 -6.47 -8.69
CA LEU A 113 24.03 -6.10 -9.24
C LEU A 113 24.65 -4.90 -8.50
N PHE A 114 23.82 -3.90 -8.19
CA PHE A 114 24.25 -2.67 -7.54
C PHE A 114 23.99 -2.64 -6.02
N ALA A 115 23.77 -3.80 -5.37
CA ALA A 115 23.49 -3.89 -3.95
C ALA A 115 24.53 -3.15 -3.11
N ARG A 116 25.83 -3.38 -3.34
CA ARG A 116 26.91 -2.76 -2.57
C ARG A 116 27.01 -1.24 -2.77
N PRO A 117 27.08 -0.69 -4.01
CA PRO A 117 27.06 0.75 -4.22
C PRO A 117 25.86 1.47 -3.59
N ILE A 118 24.66 0.86 -3.67
CA ILE A 118 23.44 1.44 -3.10
C ILE A 118 23.52 1.47 -1.57
N LEU A 119 23.95 0.38 -0.94
CA LEU A 119 24.00 0.28 0.52
C LEU A 119 25.16 1.06 1.12
N ASN A 120 26.23 1.32 0.39
CA ASN A 120 27.33 2.19 0.85
C ASN A 120 26.88 3.65 1.09
N ILE A 121 25.77 4.09 0.48
CA ILE A 121 25.19 5.43 0.71
C ILE A 121 24.76 5.61 2.18
N PHE A 122 24.45 4.52 2.90
CA PHE A 122 24.04 4.57 4.30
C PHE A 122 25.21 4.67 5.30
N GLU A 123 26.46 4.64 4.82
CA GLU A 123 27.69 4.79 5.62
C GLU A 123 27.74 3.88 6.88
N LEU A 124 27.20 2.66 6.75
CA LEU A 124 27.20 1.65 7.83
C LEU A 124 28.59 1.04 7.98
N LYS A 125 28.87 0.45 9.16
CA LYS A 125 30.07 -0.35 9.38
C LYS A 125 30.15 -1.47 8.34
N GLN A 126 31.37 -1.80 7.88
CA GLN A 126 31.59 -2.75 6.76
C GLN A 126 30.87 -4.09 6.96
N HIS A 127 30.94 -4.70 8.14
CA HIS A 127 30.28 -5.98 8.41
C HIS A 127 28.74 -5.89 8.37
N ILE A 128 28.15 -4.74 8.77
CA ILE A 128 26.71 -4.48 8.67
C ILE A 128 26.31 -4.30 7.20
N THR A 129 27.13 -3.57 6.42
CA THR A 129 26.93 -3.42 4.98
C THR A 129 27.02 -4.77 4.27
N ASP A 130 27.94 -5.66 4.64
CA ASP A 130 28.08 -6.99 4.04
C ASP A 130 26.85 -7.86 4.32
N ALA A 131 26.31 -7.81 5.53
CA ALA A 131 25.06 -8.48 5.90
C ALA A 131 23.86 -7.91 5.10
N ALA A 132 23.75 -6.58 5.01
CA ALA A 132 22.71 -5.91 4.23
C ALA A 132 22.78 -6.24 2.74
N VAL A 133 23.97 -6.30 2.14
CA VAL A 133 24.19 -6.69 0.73
C VAL A 133 23.71 -8.11 0.49
N THR A 134 24.06 -9.04 1.38
CA THR A 134 23.62 -10.43 1.27
C THR A 134 22.10 -10.54 1.37
N TYR A 135 21.52 -9.87 2.37
CA TYR A 135 20.06 -9.80 2.54
C TYR A 135 19.36 -9.22 1.31
N LEU A 136 19.81 -8.06 0.80
CA LEU A 136 19.25 -7.41 -0.38
C LEU A 136 19.34 -8.30 -1.63
N ARG A 137 20.45 -8.99 -1.84
CA ARG A 137 20.61 -9.90 -2.97
C ARG A 137 19.60 -11.05 -2.95
N ILE A 138 19.38 -11.66 -1.78
CA ILE A 138 18.37 -12.73 -1.63
C ILE A 138 16.98 -12.16 -1.93
N VAL A 139 16.59 -11.06 -1.28
CA VAL A 139 15.28 -10.41 -1.48
C VAL A 139 15.08 -10.00 -2.93
N SER A 140 16.11 -9.49 -3.60
CA SER A 140 16.04 -9.07 -5.01
C SER A 140 15.65 -10.21 -5.94
N THR A 141 16.10 -11.45 -5.69
CA THR A 141 15.69 -12.64 -6.46
C THR A 141 14.24 -13.03 -6.22
N GLY A 142 13.64 -12.60 -5.11
CA GLY A 142 12.23 -12.81 -4.76
C GLY A 142 11.27 -11.77 -5.34
N LEU A 143 11.78 -10.63 -5.86
CA LEU A 143 10.93 -9.56 -6.39
C LEU A 143 9.96 -10.01 -7.50
N PRO A 144 10.31 -10.94 -8.42
CA PRO A 144 9.35 -11.47 -9.37
C PRO A 144 8.10 -12.06 -8.70
N PHE A 145 8.25 -12.77 -7.59
CA PHE A 145 7.12 -13.34 -6.86
C PHE A 145 6.21 -12.25 -6.29
N ILE A 146 6.79 -11.20 -5.70
CA ILE A 146 6.07 -10.05 -5.12
C ILE A 146 5.30 -9.30 -6.21
N PHE A 147 5.94 -8.95 -7.31
CA PHE A 147 5.33 -8.18 -8.40
C PHE A 147 4.21 -8.95 -9.10
N LEU A 148 4.45 -10.23 -9.38
CA LEU A 148 3.44 -11.10 -10.00
C LEU A 148 2.27 -11.34 -9.06
N SER A 149 2.51 -11.57 -7.76
CA SER A 149 1.46 -11.71 -6.75
C SER A 149 0.62 -10.44 -6.60
N ALA A 150 1.24 -9.26 -6.69
CA ALA A 150 0.54 -7.97 -6.71
C ALA A 150 -0.38 -7.84 -7.94
N ALA A 151 0.12 -8.18 -9.14
CA ALA A 151 -0.67 -8.17 -10.36
C ALA A 151 -1.83 -9.20 -10.31
N PHE A 152 -1.59 -10.42 -9.81
CA PHE A 152 -2.62 -11.43 -9.60
C PHE A 152 -3.69 -10.94 -8.62
N THR A 153 -3.29 -10.32 -7.52
CA THR A 153 -4.21 -9.69 -6.55
C THR A 153 -5.10 -8.67 -7.23
N GLY A 154 -4.53 -7.80 -8.08
CA GLY A 154 -5.29 -6.84 -8.88
C GLY A 154 -6.32 -7.50 -9.81
N ILE A 155 -5.95 -8.58 -10.48
CA ILE A 155 -6.85 -9.36 -11.36
C ILE A 155 -8.01 -9.99 -10.56
N TYR A 156 -7.73 -10.60 -9.40
CA TYR A 156 -8.77 -11.19 -8.55
C TYR A 156 -9.70 -10.13 -7.97
N ASN A 157 -9.16 -8.99 -7.53
CA ASN A 157 -9.96 -7.86 -7.08
C ASN A 157 -10.87 -7.35 -8.19
N ALA A 158 -10.32 -7.12 -9.40
CA ALA A 158 -11.08 -6.72 -10.59
C ALA A 158 -12.25 -7.67 -10.91
N ALA A 159 -12.04 -8.96 -10.68
CA ALA A 159 -13.05 -10.01 -10.87
C ALA A 159 -14.07 -10.11 -9.71
N GLY A 160 -13.96 -9.25 -8.69
CA GLY A 160 -14.84 -9.27 -7.50
C GLY A 160 -14.58 -10.43 -6.54
N ARG A 161 -13.41 -11.07 -6.62
CA ARG A 161 -13.03 -12.24 -5.82
C ARG A 161 -11.92 -11.96 -4.81
N SER A 162 -12.02 -10.85 -4.10
CA SER A 162 -11.04 -10.37 -3.11
C SER A 162 -10.73 -11.36 -1.96
N LYS A 163 -11.61 -12.31 -1.69
CA LYS A 163 -11.37 -13.37 -0.69
C LYS A 163 -10.21 -14.30 -1.07
N ILE A 164 -9.96 -14.51 -2.37
CA ILE A 164 -8.91 -15.42 -2.82
C ILE A 164 -7.52 -14.87 -2.50
N PRO A 165 -7.16 -13.63 -2.86
CA PRO A 165 -5.90 -13.03 -2.43
C PRO A 165 -5.74 -13.00 -0.90
N PHE A 166 -6.82 -12.74 -0.15
CA PHE A 166 -6.79 -12.77 1.31
C PHE A 166 -6.31 -14.12 1.87
N TYR A 167 -6.92 -15.23 1.44
CA TYR A 167 -6.51 -16.57 1.91
C TYR A 167 -5.10 -16.93 1.46
N ILE A 168 -4.70 -16.55 0.23
CA ILE A 168 -3.36 -16.83 -0.29
C ILE A 168 -2.31 -16.04 0.49
N SER A 169 -2.52 -14.74 0.70
CA SER A 169 -1.62 -13.91 1.51
C SER A 169 -1.55 -14.37 2.96
N GLY A 170 -2.67 -14.82 3.53
CA GLY A 170 -2.72 -15.41 4.87
C GLY A 170 -1.85 -16.67 4.99
N THR A 171 -1.84 -17.51 3.96
CA THR A 171 -0.94 -18.68 3.92
C THR A 171 0.53 -18.24 3.94
N GLY A 172 0.90 -17.20 3.17
CA GLY A 172 2.26 -16.65 3.20
C GLY A 172 2.66 -16.13 4.57
N LEU A 173 1.78 -15.40 5.26
CA LEU A 173 2.03 -14.91 6.61
C LEU A 173 2.28 -16.07 7.60
N ILE A 174 1.42 -17.08 7.59
CA ILE A 174 1.58 -18.24 8.48
C ILE A 174 2.91 -18.94 8.21
N MET A 175 3.28 -19.12 6.95
CA MET A 175 4.57 -19.69 6.59
C MET A 175 5.74 -18.84 7.10
N ASN A 176 5.69 -17.53 6.90
CA ASN A 176 6.74 -16.63 7.36
C ASN A 176 6.90 -16.68 8.88
N ILE A 177 5.79 -16.63 9.66
CA ILE A 177 5.81 -16.74 11.12
C ILE A 177 6.52 -18.02 11.60
N VAL A 178 6.39 -19.12 10.87
CA VAL A 178 6.99 -20.42 11.21
C VAL A 178 8.43 -20.52 10.71
N LEU A 179 8.68 -20.06 9.48
CA LEU A 179 9.99 -20.19 8.84
C LEU A 179 11.03 -19.23 9.40
N ASP A 180 10.63 -18.02 9.82
CA ASP A 180 11.56 -17.04 10.41
C ASP A 180 12.30 -17.60 11.63
N PRO A 181 11.64 -18.02 12.72
CA PRO A 181 12.37 -18.56 13.88
C PRO A 181 13.14 -19.84 13.54
N LEU A 182 12.63 -20.66 12.62
CA LEU A 182 13.31 -21.88 12.20
C LEU A 182 14.62 -21.58 11.47
N PHE A 183 14.63 -20.65 10.53
CA PHE A 183 15.82 -20.33 9.73
C PHE A 183 16.77 -19.40 10.49
N ILE A 184 16.23 -18.44 11.24
CA ILE A 184 17.02 -17.48 12.00
C ILE A 184 17.77 -18.17 13.15
N PHE A 185 17.01 -18.91 13.98
CA PHE A 185 17.55 -19.49 15.23
C PHE A 185 17.76 -20.99 15.14
N GLY A 186 16.82 -21.75 14.53
CA GLY A 186 16.91 -23.21 14.43
C GLY A 186 18.11 -23.65 13.59
N PHE A 187 18.32 -23.04 12.44
CA PHE A 187 19.50 -23.29 11.59
C PHE A 187 20.66 -22.31 11.86
N GLY A 188 20.44 -21.27 12.66
CA GLY A 188 21.48 -20.29 12.99
C GLY A 188 21.90 -19.38 11.81
N TRP A 189 21.03 -19.20 10.81
CA TRP A 189 21.36 -18.41 9.61
C TRP A 189 21.17 -16.90 9.79
N GLY A 190 20.70 -16.44 10.95
CA GLY A 190 20.57 -15.02 11.28
C GLY A 190 19.75 -14.24 10.22
N THR A 191 20.27 -13.10 9.78
CA THR A 191 19.60 -12.24 8.76
C THR A 191 19.40 -12.92 7.41
N VAL A 192 20.30 -13.84 7.01
CA VAL A 192 20.14 -14.66 5.81
C VAL A 192 18.94 -15.58 5.95
N GLY A 193 18.71 -16.12 7.14
CA GLY A 193 17.53 -16.94 7.47
C GLY A 193 16.23 -16.16 7.28
N ALA A 194 16.15 -14.93 7.76
CA ALA A 194 15.01 -14.05 7.58
C ALA A 194 14.72 -13.77 6.08
N ALA A 195 15.78 -13.44 5.31
CA ALA A 195 15.63 -13.22 3.88
C ALA A 195 15.10 -14.46 3.13
N LEU A 196 15.59 -15.66 3.47
CA LEU A 196 15.17 -16.92 2.85
C LEU A 196 13.77 -17.33 3.28
N ALA A 197 13.35 -17.07 4.52
CA ALA A 197 11.98 -17.33 4.99
C ALA A 197 10.99 -16.46 4.24
N THR A 198 11.27 -15.16 4.08
CA THR A 198 10.48 -14.23 3.27
C THR A 198 10.42 -14.67 1.82
N TRP A 199 11.58 -15.00 1.22
CA TRP A 199 11.66 -15.48 -0.16
C TRP A 199 10.80 -16.73 -0.41
N LEU A 200 10.89 -17.71 0.49
CA LEU A 200 10.14 -18.97 0.36
C LEU A 200 8.63 -18.76 0.56
N SER A 201 8.25 -17.90 1.49
CA SER A 201 6.85 -17.54 1.73
C SER A 201 6.24 -16.85 0.52
N GLU A 202 6.93 -15.88 -0.08
CA GLU A 202 6.47 -15.19 -1.31
C GLU A 202 6.44 -16.13 -2.53
N ALA A 203 7.42 -17.02 -2.66
CA ALA A 203 7.44 -18.06 -3.71
C ALA A 203 6.23 -19.00 -3.58
N THR A 204 5.84 -19.36 -2.36
CA THR A 204 4.66 -20.18 -2.08
C THR A 204 3.37 -19.44 -2.43
N VAL A 205 3.23 -18.17 -2.01
CA VAL A 205 2.09 -17.30 -2.39
C VAL A 205 1.94 -17.25 -3.92
N PHE A 206 3.03 -16.97 -4.62
CA PHE A 206 3.08 -16.98 -6.08
C PHE A 206 2.66 -18.31 -6.67
N GLY A 207 3.20 -19.43 -6.17
CA GLY A 207 2.87 -20.79 -6.63
C GLY A 207 1.38 -21.11 -6.48
N ILE A 208 0.77 -20.72 -5.35
CA ILE A 208 -0.68 -20.91 -5.11
C ILE A 208 -1.51 -20.07 -6.10
N PHE A 209 -1.11 -18.81 -6.36
CA PHE A 209 -1.77 -17.99 -7.38
C PHE A 209 -1.72 -18.63 -8.77
N VAL A 210 -0.54 -19.10 -9.20
CA VAL A 210 -0.36 -19.79 -10.51
C VAL A 210 -1.23 -21.04 -10.60
N TYR A 211 -1.24 -21.86 -9.55
CA TYR A 211 -2.06 -23.06 -9.48
C TYR A 211 -3.56 -22.73 -9.65
N LYS A 212 -4.06 -21.73 -8.91
CA LYS A 212 -5.47 -21.33 -8.99
C LYS A 212 -5.84 -20.69 -10.34
N LEU A 213 -4.92 -19.94 -10.95
CA LEU A 213 -5.16 -19.28 -12.24
C LEU A 213 -5.10 -20.22 -13.44
N ARG A 214 -4.44 -21.40 -13.29
CA ARG A 214 -4.41 -22.47 -14.30
C ARG A 214 -5.46 -23.55 -14.08
N GLY A 215 -6.17 -23.50 -12.94
CA GLY A 215 -7.18 -24.50 -12.59
C GLY A 215 -8.46 -24.40 -13.43
N LYS A 216 -9.32 -25.44 -13.36
CA LYS A 216 -10.60 -25.52 -14.09
C LYS A 216 -11.59 -24.38 -13.79
N SER A 217 -11.47 -23.73 -12.62
CA SER A 217 -12.28 -22.58 -12.21
C SER A 217 -11.51 -21.26 -12.29
N ALA A 218 -10.53 -21.17 -13.18
CA ALA A 218 -9.69 -19.99 -13.35
C ALA A 218 -10.52 -18.73 -13.62
N VAL A 219 -10.10 -17.62 -13.02
CA VAL A 219 -10.66 -16.30 -13.32
C VAL A 219 -10.44 -15.99 -14.79
N LEU A 220 -11.44 -15.39 -15.42
CA LEU A 220 -11.48 -15.07 -16.86
C LEU A 220 -11.42 -16.31 -17.78
N GLY A 221 -11.63 -17.52 -17.24
CA GLY A 221 -11.54 -18.76 -18.02
C GLY A 221 -10.11 -19.13 -18.44
N GLY A 222 -9.10 -18.57 -17.76
CA GLY A 222 -7.69 -18.71 -18.07
C GLY A 222 -7.19 -17.68 -19.10
N PHE A 223 -5.91 -17.35 -19.01
CA PHE A 223 -5.22 -16.44 -19.94
C PHE A 223 -3.71 -16.76 -19.97
N SER A 224 -3.03 -16.34 -21.04
CA SER A 224 -1.59 -16.52 -21.18
C SER A 224 -0.83 -15.57 -20.27
N PHE A 225 0.19 -16.06 -19.54
CA PHE A 225 0.98 -15.21 -18.63
C PHE A 225 2.02 -14.36 -19.36
N ILE A 226 2.55 -14.87 -20.46
CA ILE A 226 3.56 -14.17 -21.26
C ILE A 226 2.99 -13.97 -22.67
N VAL A 227 2.95 -12.69 -23.09
CA VAL A 227 2.44 -12.29 -24.39
C VAL A 227 3.30 -11.18 -24.99
N PRO A 228 3.38 -11.08 -26.34
CA PRO A 228 3.97 -9.92 -26.99
C PRO A 228 3.22 -8.64 -26.58
N LEU A 229 3.98 -7.61 -26.15
CA LEU A 229 3.39 -6.38 -25.65
C LEU A 229 2.80 -5.53 -26.79
N LYS A 230 1.48 -5.31 -26.73
CA LYS A 230 0.76 -4.44 -27.68
C LYS A 230 0.62 -3.04 -27.07
N LYS A 231 0.93 -1.99 -27.84
CA LYS A 231 0.91 -0.58 -27.40
C LYS A 231 -0.43 -0.17 -26.79
N LYS A 232 -1.57 -0.64 -27.31
CA LYS A 232 -2.92 -0.38 -26.79
C LYS A 232 -3.03 -0.69 -25.30
N TYR A 233 -2.66 -1.91 -24.89
CA TYR A 233 -2.79 -2.40 -23.53
C TYR A 233 -1.67 -1.84 -22.63
N THR A 234 -0.44 -1.88 -23.08
CA THR A 234 0.73 -1.37 -22.34
C THR A 234 0.56 0.10 -21.96
N ARG A 235 0.21 0.97 -22.93
CA ARG A 235 0.00 2.40 -22.66
C ARG A 235 -1.11 2.64 -21.63
N ARG A 236 -2.18 1.85 -21.67
CA ARG A 236 -3.29 1.98 -20.72
C ARG A 236 -2.87 1.57 -19.32
N ILE A 237 -2.14 0.46 -19.16
CA ILE A 237 -1.63 -0.03 -17.87
C ILE A 237 -0.71 1.01 -17.24
N PHE A 238 0.28 1.52 -17.99
CA PHE A 238 1.17 2.56 -17.48
C PHE A 238 0.43 3.85 -17.13
N LYS A 239 -0.52 4.29 -17.95
CA LYS A 239 -1.33 5.48 -17.66
C LYS A 239 -2.12 5.34 -16.36
N LEU A 240 -2.56 4.14 -16.01
CA LEU A 240 -3.31 3.86 -14.78
C LEU A 240 -2.39 3.66 -13.57
N GLY A 241 -1.35 2.88 -13.70
CA GLY A 241 -0.53 2.43 -12.58
C GLY A 241 0.62 3.36 -12.24
N LEU A 242 1.27 3.99 -13.23
CA LEU A 242 2.44 4.84 -13.00
C LEU A 242 2.18 6.02 -12.05
N PRO A 243 1.07 6.77 -12.16
CA PRO A 243 0.80 7.86 -11.21
C PRO A 243 0.70 7.37 -9.76
N VAL A 244 0.14 6.17 -9.54
CA VAL A 244 -0.02 5.58 -8.20
C VAL A 244 1.32 5.10 -7.65
N ALA A 245 2.11 4.42 -8.47
CA ALA A 245 3.46 3.99 -8.09
C ALA A 245 4.36 5.19 -7.74
N THR A 246 4.33 6.24 -8.57
CA THR A 246 5.08 7.48 -8.34
C THR A 246 4.66 8.16 -7.04
N LEU A 247 3.35 8.28 -6.77
CA LEU A 247 2.84 8.86 -5.53
C LEU A 247 3.41 8.14 -4.30
N ASN A 248 3.35 6.80 -4.28
CA ASN A 248 3.79 6.01 -3.13
C ASN A 248 5.32 6.02 -2.97
N THR A 249 6.08 6.00 -4.07
CA THR A 249 7.54 6.12 -4.02
C THR A 249 7.97 7.48 -3.48
N LEU A 250 7.37 8.57 -3.97
CA LEU A 250 7.71 9.92 -3.55
C LEU A 250 7.30 10.20 -2.10
N PHE A 251 6.24 9.57 -1.60
CA PHE A 251 5.80 9.66 -0.21
C PHE A 251 6.88 9.20 0.78
N ALA A 252 7.66 8.16 0.43
CA ALA A 252 8.75 7.67 1.26
C ALA A 252 9.83 8.73 1.52
N PHE A 253 10.18 9.53 0.50
CA PHE A 253 11.17 10.60 0.65
C PHE A 253 10.68 11.72 1.56
N VAL A 254 9.40 12.08 1.45
CA VAL A 254 8.80 13.09 2.35
C VAL A 254 8.82 12.59 3.79
N ASN A 255 8.44 11.34 4.04
CA ASN A 255 8.47 10.76 5.38
C ASN A 255 9.89 10.69 5.96
N MET A 256 10.89 10.36 5.15
CA MET A 256 12.29 10.36 5.58
C MET A 256 12.73 11.77 6.02
N PHE A 257 12.37 12.80 5.27
CA PHE A 257 12.67 14.18 5.62
C PHE A 257 11.97 14.60 6.93
N LEU A 258 10.68 14.29 7.07
CA LEU A 258 9.91 14.64 8.28
C LEU A 258 10.41 13.87 9.51
N SER A 259 10.81 12.61 9.38
CA SER A 259 11.42 11.82 10.45
C SER A 259 12.72 12.46 10.94
N ARG A 260 13.56 12.93 10.02
CA ARG A 260 14.80 13.64 10.33
C ARG A 260 14.49 14.94 11.09
N THR A 261 13.57 15.75 10.60
CA THR A 261 13.15 17.00 11.25
C THR A 261 12.55 16.72 12.64
N ALA A 262 11.75 15.65 12.80
CA ALA A 262 11.24 15.26 14.11
C ALA A 262 12.36 14.89 15.10
N SER A 263 13.41 14.22 14.63
CA SER A 263 14.61 13.93 15.41
C SER A 263 15.39 15.21 15.78
N GLU A 264 15.54 16.15 14.86
CA GLU A 264 16.24 17.41 15.08
C GLU A 264 15.50 18.31 16.10
N GLN A 265 14.16 18.33 16.08
CA GLN A 265 13.34 19.20 16.93
C GLN A 265 12.95 18.56 18.29
N GLY A 266 12.76 17.26 18.35
CA GLY A 266 12.26 16.53 19.52
C GLY A 266 13.21 15.43 20.02
N GLY A 267 14.42 15.33 19.47
CA GLY A 267 15.38 14.28 19.82
C GLY A 267 14.83 12.87 19.52
N HIS A 268 15.27 11.90 20.30
CA HIS A 268 14.83 10.50 20.15
C HIS A 268 13.34 10.33 20.45
N ILE A 269 12.77 11.12 21.36
CA ILE A 269 11.34 11.07 21.69
C ILE A 269 10.49 11.60 20.55
N GLY A 270 10.88 12.70 19.90
CA GLY A 270 10.19 13.22 18.71
C GLY A 270 10.21 12.24 17.55
N LEU A 271 11.35 11.60 17.28
CA LEU A 271 11.45 10.56 16.27
C LEU A 271 10.59 9.33 16.60
N MET A 272 10.63 8.90 17.86
CA MET A 272 9.82 7.78 18.34
C MET A 272 8.32 8.10 18.24
N ALA A 273 7.89 9.29 18.63
CA ALA A 273 6.50 9.74 18.52
C ALA A 273 6.02 9.72 17.07
N PHE A 274 6.84 10.20 16.12
CA PHE A 274 6.53 10.16 14.68
C PHE A 274 6.42 8.75 14.12
N THR A 275 7.38 7.88 14.47
CA THR A 275 7.43 6.52 13.92
C THR A 275 6.35 5.61 14.53
N THR A 276 6.19 5.60 15.86
CA THR A 276 5.16 4.80 16.54
C THR A 276 3.76 5.35 16.25
N GLY A 277 3.59 6.67 16.29
CA GLY A 277 2.32 7.32 15.92
C GLY A 277 1.91 6.97 14.50
N GLY A 278 2.84 6.98 13.55
CA GLY A 278 2.59 6.54 12.18
C GLY A 278 2.19 5.08 12.05
N GLN A 279 2.71 4.17 12.91
CA GLN A 279 2.25 2.77 12.95
C GLN A 279 0.80 2.65 13.49
N ILE A 280 0.44 3.48 14.46
CA ILE A 280 -0.95 3.54 14.96
C ILE A 280 -1.89 4.10 13.88
N GLU A 281 -1.49 5.18 13.21
CA GLU A 281 -2.22 5.74 12.06
C GLU A 281 -2.38 4.73 10.91
N ALA A 282 -1.39 3.86 10.69
CA ALA A 282 -1.44 2.85 9.64
C ALA A 282 -2.64 1.90 9.76
N ILE A 283 -3.23 1.74 10.95
CA ILE A 283 -4.45 0.95 11.16
C ILE A 283 -5.62 1.62 10.42
N THR A 284 -5.81 2.92 10.62
CA THR A 284 -6.88 3.68 9.96
C THR A 284 -6.62 3.82 8.46
N TRP A 285 -5.35 4.00 8.06
CA TRP A 285 -4.93 4.07 6.67
C TRP A 285 -5.21 2.76 5.92
N ASN A 286 -4.82 1.60 6.46
CA ASN A 286 -5.07 0.28 5.85
C ASN A 286 -6.57 -0.02 5.75
N THR A 287 -7.36 0.38 6.75
CA THR A 287 -8.83 0.29 6.70
C THR A 287 -9.38 1.09 5.52
N SER A 288 -8.95 2.34 5.37
CA SER A 288 -9.35 3.21 4.26
C SER A 288 -8.96 2.65 2.90
N GLN A 289 -7.76 2.09 2.78
CA GLN A 289 -7.28 1.45 1.55
C GLN A 289 -8.15 0.26 1.14
N GLY A 290 -8.61 -0.53 2.10
CA GLY A 290 -9.54 -1.64 1.84
C GLY A 290 -10.85 -1.17 1.21
N PHE A 291 -11.47 -0.11 1.78
CA PHE A 291 -12.68 0.50 1.24
C PHE A 291 -12.43 1.17 -0.11
N SER A 292 -11.33 1.88 -0.28
CA SER A 292 -10.93 2.55 -1.53
C SER A 292 -10.77 1.56 -2.68
N THR A 293 -10.04 0.48 -2.46
CA THR A 293 -9.81 -0.57 -3.46
C THR A 293 -11.10 -1.32 -3.80
N GLY A 294 -11.93 -1.65 -2.80
CA GLY A 294 -13.24 -2.24 -3.02
C GLY A 294 -14.17 -1.32 -3.83
N LEU A 295 -14.17 -0.03 -3.52
CA LEU A 295 -14.92 0.98 -4.26
C LEU A 295 -14.40 1.16 -5.69
N SER A 296 -13.08 1.18 -5.88
CA SER A 296 -12.43 1.26 -7.20
C SER A 296 -12.88 0.11 -8.09
N THR A 297 -12.80 -1.11 -7.59
CA THR A 297 -13.27 -2.33 -8.31
C THR A 297 -14.76 -2.24 -8.67
N PHE A 298 -15.60 -1.85 -7.69
CA PHE A 298 -17.03 -1.69 -7.93
C PHE A 298 -17.33 -0.65 -9.00
N ILE A 299 -16.70 0.52 -8.89
CA ILE A 299 -16.87 1.62 -9.86
C ILE A 299 -16.35 1.22 -11.24
N ALA A 300 -15.19 0.56 -11.34
CA ALA A 300 -14.63 0.13 -12.61
C ALA A 300 -15.61 -0.71 -13.43
N GLN A 301 -16.24 -1.71 -12.80
CA GLN A 301 -17.25 -2.55 -13.48
C GLN A 301 -18.53 -1.79 -13.80
N ASN A 302 -19.08 -1.02 -12.85
CA ASN A 302 -20.35 -0.32 -13.05
C ASN A 302 -20.23 0.86 -14.03
N TYR A 303 -19.11 1.59 -14.01
CA TYR A 303 -18.87 2.70 -14.93
C TYR A 303 -18.73 2.21 -16.37
N ALA A 304 -17.97 1.16 -16.61
CA ALA A 304 -17.83 0.56 -17.93
C ALA A 304 -19.12 -0.11 -18.44
N ALA A 305 -19.99 -0.55 -17.52
CA ALA A 305 -21.33 -1.05 -17.84
C ALA A 305 -22.36 0.07 -18.07
N GLY A 306 -21.98 1.35 -18.03
CA GLY A 306 -22.88 2.51 -18.20
C GLY A 306 -23.79 2.79 -16.99
N GLN A 307 -23.58 2.12 -15.85
CA GLN A 307 -24.43 2.19 -14.65
C GLN A 307 -24.07 3.39 -13.75
N LYS A 308 -24.20 4.60 -14.27
CA LYS A 308 -23.79 5.85 -13.60
C LYS A 308 -24.50 6.08 -12.25
N SER A 309 -25.78 5.71 -12.13
CA SER A 309 -26.53 5.83 -10.88
C SER A 309 -25.96 4.97 -9.77
N ARG A 310 -25.54 3.73 -10.09
CA ARG A 310 -24.88 2.84 -9.12
C ARG A 310 -23.49 3.35 -8.71
N VAL A 311 -22.73 3.93 -9.64
CA VAL A 311 -21.45 4.59 -9.33
C VAL A 311 -21.66 5.72 -8.32
N LYS A 312 -22.67 6.59 -8.56
CA LYS A 312 -23.01 7.70 -7.67
C LYS A 312 -23.47 7.23 -6.28
N GLN A 313 -24.26 6.17 -6.23
CA GLN A 313 -24.71 5.61 -4.95
C GLN A 313 -23.55 4.95 -4.20
N ALA A 314 -22.70 4.16 -4.86
CA ALA A 314 -21.54 3.53 -4.26
C ALA A 314 -20.57 4.56 -3.66
N TRP A 315 -20.26 5.63 -4.40
CA TRP A 315 -19.47 6.75 -3.89
C TRP A 315 -20.06 7.34 -2.61
N ARG A 316 -21.35 7.69 -2.61
CA ARG A 316 -22.01 8.28 -1.45
C ARG A 316 -22.02 7.34 -0.24
N THR A 317 -22.33 6.07 -0.47
CA THR A 317 -22.35 5.05 0.58
C THR A 317 -20.97 4.87 1.20
N THR A 318 -19.92 4.70 0.37
CA THR A 318 -18.56 4.50 0.88
C THR A 318 -18.06 5.76 1.59
N MET A 319 -18.32 6.95 1.04
CA MET A 319 -17.97 8.21 1.69
C MET A 319 -18.62 8.37 3.07
N TRP A 320 -19.89 7.96 3.21
CA TRP A 320 -20.57 7.96 4.49
C TRP A 320 -19.94 6.95 5.47
N MET A 321 -19.69 5.71 5.01
CA MET A 321 -19.09 4.66 5.85
C MET A 321 -17.69 5.05 6.35
N THR A 322 -16.83 5.50 5.44
CA THR A 322 -15.48 5.93 5.79
C THR A 322 -15.47 7.24 6.57
N GLY A 323 -16.43 8.14 6.30
CA GLY A 323 -16.61 9.36 7.06
C GLY A 323 -16.98 9.10 8.52
N VAL A 324 -17.96 8.22 8.78
CA VAL A 324 -18.34 7.81 10.14
C VAL A 324 -17.16 7.14 10.85
N PHE A 325 -16.51 6.18 10.21
CA PHE A 325 -15.36 5.50 10.82
C PHE A 325 -14.19 6.47 11.05
N GLY A 326 -13.90 7.35 10.11
CA GLY A 326 -12.88 8.40 10.27
C GLY A 326 -13.18 9.36 11.40
N SER A 327 -14.45 9.76 11.56
CA SER A 327 -14.89 10.61 12.69
C SER A 327 -14.71 9.90 14.03
N LEU A 328 -15.02 8.60 14.10
CA LEU A 328 -14.78 7.82 15.33
C LEU A 328 -13.29 7.73 15.67
N CYS A 329 -12.43 7.49 14.67
CA CYS A 329 -10.98 7.50 14.86
C CYS A 329 -10.47 8.89 15.24
N SER A 330 -11.01 9.97 14.63
CA SER A 330 -10.70 11.35 15.01
C SER A 330 -11.01 11.60 16.49
N LEU A 331 -12.21 11.24 16.94
CA LEU A 331 -12.61 11.40 18.35
C LEU A 331 -11.73 10.57 19.28
N LEU A 332 -11.42 9.32 18.91
CA LEU A 332 -10.53 8.46 19.69
C LEU A 332 -9.15 9.11 19.87
N PHE A 333 -8.53 9.59 18.79
CA PHE A 333 -7.19 10.19 18.85
C PHE A 333 -7.19 11.55 19.55
N ILE A 334 -8.22 12.37 19.36
CA ILE A 334 -8.31 13.70 20.00
C ILE A 334 -8.48 13.57 21.51
N PHE A 335 -9.36 12.67 21.98
CA PHE A 335 -9.71 12.58 23.40
C PHE A 335 -8.86 11.57 24.18
N PHE A 336 -8.38 10.51 23.50
CA PHE A 336 -7.66 9.38 24.11
C PHE A 336 -6.29 9.14 23.48
N GLY A 337 -5.69 10.14 22.83
CA GLY A 337 -4.40 9.98 22.13
C GLY A 337 -3.27 9.49 23.04
N SER A 338 -3.15 10.05 24.24
CA SER A 338 -2.11 9.64 25.20
C SER A 338 -2.35 8.23 25.73
N GLU A 339 -3.58 7.86 26.03
CA GLU A 339 -3.96 6.52 26.47
C GLU A 339 -3.72 5.47 25.39
N VAL A 340 -4.11 5.77 24.15
CA VAL A 340 -3.82 4.90 22.99
C VAL A 340 -2.33 4.73 22.79
N PHE A 341 -1.55 5.83 22.86
CA PHE A 341 -0.10 5.77 22.69
C PHE A 341 0.59 4.99 23.80
N SER A 342 0.12 5.14 25.06
CA SER A 342 0.67 4.45 26.24
C SER A 342 0.58 2.91 26.16
N ILE A 343 -0.37 2.37 25.38
CA ILE A 343 -0.47 0.92 25.14
C ILE A 343 0.79 0.40 24.42
N PHE A 344 1.40 1.23 23.57
CA PHE A 344 2.58 0.85 22.78
C PHE A 344 3.89 1.24 23.47
N VAL A 345 3.91 2.41 24.15
CA VAL A 345 5.09 2.95 24.84
C VAL A 345 4.67 3.48 26.22
N PRO A 346 4.88 2.69 27.30
CA PRO A 346 4.38 3.03 28.65
C PRO A 346 5.24 4.08 29.39
N GLU A 347 6.19 4.73 28.73
CA GLU A 347 7.06 5.75 29.29
C GLU A 347 6.35 7.12 29.28
N ALA A 348 6.30 7.81 30.45
CA ALA A 348 5.48 9.01 30.65
C ALA A 348 5.79 10.16 29.68
N GLU A 349 7.05 10.45 29.42
CA GLU A 349 7.47 11.47 28.48
C GLU A 349 7.13 11.09 27.04
N ALA A 350 7.31 9.83 26.70
CA ALA A 350 7.04 9.25 25.38
C ALA A 350 5.54 9.31 25.01
N TYR A 351 4.65 8.86 25.90
CA TYR A 351 3.21 8.87 25.57
C TYR A 351 2.59 10.26 25.67
N ARG A 352 3.23 11.23 26.35
CA ARG A 352 2.82 12.63 26.30
C ARG A 352 3.05 13.21 24.91
N VAL A 353 4.28 13.14 24.39
CA VAL A 353 4.62 13.68 23.06
C VAL A 353 3.92 12.89 21.94
N GLY A 354 3.85 11.56 22.07
CA GLY A 354 3.11 10.71 21.13
C GLY A 354 1.60 10.90 21.19
N GLY A 355 1.05 11.23 22.36
CA GLY A 355 -0.34 11.63 22.55
C GLY A 355 -0.67 12.93 21.85
N ASP A 356 0.21 13.93 21.95
CA ASP A 356 0.08 15.19 21.20
C ASP A 356 0.13 14.93 19.67
N PHE A 357 1.02 14.03 19.21
CA PHE A 357 1.02 13.59 17.81
C PHE A 357 -0.35 13.05 17.42
N LEU A 358 -0.88 12.03 18.13
CA LEU A 358 -2.16 11.42 17.79
C LEU A 358 -3.33 12.41 17.91
N ARG A 359 -3.29 13.32 18.88
CA ARG A 359 -4.31 14.35 19.05
C ARG A 359 -4.35 15.30 17.85
N ILE A 360 -3.20 15.79 17.40
CA ILE A 360 -3.09 16.70 16.24
C ILE A 360 -3.46 15.95 14.96
N ASP A 361 -2.99 14.72 14.80
CA ASP A 361 -3.35 13.85 13.66
C ASP A 361 -4.84 13.49 13.66
N GLY A 362 -5.45 13.37 14.83
CA GLY A 362 -6.88 13.14 15.00
C GLY A 362 -7.75 14.15 14.25
N TYR A 363 -7.34 15.42 14.14
CA TYR A 363 -8.09 16.41 13.37
C TYR A 363 -8.13 16.12 11.87
N SER A 364 -7.20 15.34 11.36
CA SER A 364 -7.09 15.01 9.93
C SER A 364 -7.63 13.63 9.56
N GLN A 365 -7.90 12.72 10.50
CA GLN A 365 -8.26 11.32 10.20
C GLN A 365 -9.50 11.18 9.32
N MET A 366 -10.55 11.94 9.59
CA MET A 366 -11.74 11.95 8.73
C MET A 366 -11.39 12.39 7.30
N PHE A 367 -10.56 13.42 7.15
CA PHE A 367 -10.17 13.95 5.84
C PHE A 367 -9.21 12.99 5.10
N MET A 368 -8.35 12.28 5.81
CA MET A 368 -7.54 11.20 5.25
C MET A 368 -8.43 10.11 4.64
N MET A 369 -9.46 9.68 5.36
CA MET A 369 -10.40 8.69 4.84
C MET A 369 -11.20 9.21 3.64
N MET A 370 -11.58 10.50 3.64
CA MET A 370 -12.20 11.14 2.48
C MET A 370 -11.25 11.13 1.28
N GLU A 371 -9.99 11.52 1.45
CA GLU A 371 -8.97 11.50 0.39
C GLU A 371 -8.86 10.11 -0.22
N ILE A 372 -8.61 9.09 0.62
CA ILE A 372 -8.37 7.71 0.15
C ILE A 372 -9.62 7.14 -0.53
N THR A 373 -10.81 7.43 -0.02
CA THR A 373 -12.07 7.05 -0.67
C THR A 373 -12.20 7.71 -2.04
N MET A 374 -11.86 8.99 -2.15
CA MET A 374 -11.88 9.70 -3.43
C MET A 374 -10.82 9.17 -4.42
N GLN A 375 -9.65 8.77 -3.94
CA GLN A 375 -8.69 8.04 -4.78
C GLN A 375 -9.34 6.80 -5.41
N GLY A 376 -10.05 5.99 -4.62
CA GLY A 376 -10.78 4.81 -5.11
C GLY A 376 -11.83 5.16 -6.19
N VAL A 377 -12.57 6.27 -6.01
CA VAL A 377 -13.50 6.77 -7.03
C VAL A 377 -12.78 7.09 -8.35
N PHE A 378 -11.73 7.88 -8.27
CA PHE A 378 -10.97 8.29 -9.45
C PHE A 378 -10.28 7.09 -10.13
N TYR A 379 -9.74 6.14 -9.38
CA TYR A 379 -9.12 4.94 -9.92
C TYR A 379 -10.15 4.08 -10.67
N GLY A 380 -11.30 3.81 -10.07
CA GLY A 380 -12.38 3.06 -10.72
C GLY A 380 -12.87 3.69 -12.01
N LEU A 381 -12.90 5.04 -12.07
CA LEU A 381 -13.19 5.79 -13.29
C LEU A 381 -12.06 5.75 -14.33
N GLY A 382 -10.90 5.17 -14.00
CA GLY A 382 -9.72 5.13 -14.86
C GLY A 382 -8.97 6.47 -14.95
N ARG A 383 -9.07 7.32 -13.93
CA ARG A 383 -8.46 8.65 -13.84
C ARG A 383 -7.50 8.74 -12.64
N THR A 384 -6.36 8.10 -12.71
CA THR A 384 -5.39 8.03 -11.60
C THR A 384 -4.52 9.28 -11.44
N VAL A 385 -4.44 10.12 -12.48
CA VAL A 385 -3.60 11.33 -12.48
C VAL A 385 -4.09 12.41 -11.49
N PRO A 386 -5.39 12.78 -11.41
CA PRO A 386 -5.83 13.81 -10.47
C PRO A 386 -5.48 13.51 -9.00
N PRO A 387 -5.75 12.30 -8.45
CA PRO A 387 -5.32 11.99 -7.10
C PRO A 387 -3.80 12.06 -6.92
N ALA A 388 -3.02 11.60 -7.90
CA ALA A 388 -1.56 11.64 -7.83
C ALA A 388 -1.06 13.09 -7.74
N ILE A 389 -1.57 14.01 -8.58
CA ILE A 389 -1.17 15.43 -8.55
C ILE A 389 -1.49 16.06 -7.19
N VAL A 390 -2.72 15.88 -6.68
CA VAL A 390 -3.13 16.47 -5.40
C VAL A 390 -2.32 15.90 -4.25
N SER A 391 -2.19 14.57 -4.19
CA SER A 391 -1.49 13.93 -3.06
C SER A 391 0.01 14.16 -3.09
N ILE A 392 0.67 14.14 -4.27
CA ILE A 392 2.08 14.49 -4.40
C ILE A 392 2.29 15.95 -4.00
N GLY A 393 1.52 16.88 -4.56
CA GLY A 393 1.66 18.29 -4.26
C GLY A 393 1.51 18.60 -2.77
N CYS A 394 0.44 18.10 -2.13
CA CYS A 394 0.21 18.31 -0.70
C CYS A 394 1.25 17.60 0.17
N ASN A 395 1.70 16.39 -0.20
CA ASN A 395 2.74 15.71 0.56
C ASN A 395 4.08 16.47 0.53
N TYR A 396 4.47 17.01 -0.63
CA TYR A 396 5.69 17.84 -0.72
C TYR A 396 5.54 19.16 0.00
N MET A 397 4.34 19.76 0.05
CA MET A 397 4.06 20.96 0.83
C MET A 397 4.23 20.76 2.34
N ARG A 398 4.22 19.51 2.84
CA ARG A 398 4.55 19.21 4.25
C ARG A 398 5.93 19.75 4.64
N ILE A 399 6.90 19.67 3.75
CA ILE A 399 8.29 20.06 4.01
C ILE A 399 8.38 21.58 4.29
N PRO A 400 8.01 22.48 3.35
CA PRO A 400 8.11 23.93 3.61
C PRO A 400 7.17 24.37 4.74
N VAL A 401 6.00 23.75 4.90
CA VAL A 401 5.08 24.09 6.01
C VAL A 401 5.68 23.70 7.36
N ALA A 402 6.25 22.49 7.48
CA ALA A 402 6.92 22.06 8.72
C ALA A 402 8.09 22.99 9.06
N LEU A 403 8.95 23.33 8.10
CA LEU A 403 10.08 24.24 8.31
C LEU A 403 9.62 25.63 8.72
N LEU A 404 8.56 26.15 8.10
CA LEU A 404 7.98 27.45 8.49
C LEU A 404 7.47 27.43 9.93
N LEU A 405 6.71 26.42 10.33
CA LEU A 405 6.17 26.28 11.67
C LEU A 405 7.28 26.05 12.71
N VAL A 406 8.34 25.32 12.37
CA VAL A 406 9.55 25.20 13.20
C VAL A 406 10.21 26.57 13.41
N HIS A 407 10.35 27.36 12.33
CA HIS A 407 10.90 28.71 12.42
C HIS A 407 10.03 29.63 13.29
N MET A 408 8.73 29.41 13.34
CA MET A 408 7.80 30.12 14.23
C MET A 408 7.88 29.67 15.71
N GLY A 409 8.76 28.72 16.04
CA GLY A 409 9.00 28.27 17.41
C GLY A 409 8.08 27.17 17.92
N MET A 410 7.36 26.44 17.03
CA MET A 410 6.44 25.36 17.43
C MET A 410 7.14 24.04 17.80
N GLY A 411 8.49 23.95 17.65
CA GLY A 411 9.22 22.74 17.96
C GLY A 411 8.74 21.52 17.15
N VAL A 412 8.65 20.36 17.79
CA VAL A 412 8.26 19.10 17.14
C VAL A 412 6.80 19.11 16.66
N ASP A 413 5.90 19.83 17.31
CA ASP A 413 4.49 19.94 16.95
C ASP A 413 4.29 20.54 15.55
N ALA A 414 5.28 21.33 15.08
CA ALA A 414 5.30 21.88 13.73
C ALA A 414 5.12 20.78 12.65
N ILE A 415 5.75 19.62 12.87
CA ILE A 415 5.69 18.50 11.93
C ILE A 415 4.29 17.88 11.96
N TRP A 416 3.71 17.71 13.15
CA TRP A 416 2.36 17.16 13.33
C TRP A 416 1.31 18.04 12.64
N TRP A 417 1.38 19.35 12.84
CA TRP A 417 0.47 20.30 12.20
C TRP A 417 0.66 20.35 10.67
N ALA A 418 1.90 20.26 10.19
CA ALA A 418 2.17 20.21 8.76
C ALA A 418 1.56 18.96 8.11
N VAL A 419 1.67 17.79 8.75
CA VAL A 419 1.06 16.54 8.28
C VAL A 419 -0.46 16.63 8.32
N SER A 420 -1.04 17.03 9.46
CA SER A 420 -2.48 17.14 9.65
C SER A 420 -3.11 18.15 8.69
N GLY A 421 -2.59 19.37 8.62
CA GLY A 421 -3.13 20.43 7.77
C GLY A 421 -3.10 20.09 6.28
N THR A 422 -2.01 19.48 5.80
CA THR A 422 -1.92 19.05 4.40
C THR A 422 -2.82 17.84 4.09
N THR A 423 -3.07 16.99 5.07
CA THR A 423 -4.03 15.87 4.93
C THR A 423 -5.46 16.39 4.81
N VAL A 424 -5.85 17.37 5.63
CA VAL A 424 -7.14 18.07 5.48
C VAL A 424 -7.26 18.68 4.09
N ALA A 425 -6.24 19.40 3.62
CA ALA A 425 -6.23 20.01 2.30
C ALA A 425 -6.42 18.97 1.18
N LYS A 426 -5.73 17.82 1.23
CA LYS A 426 -5.88 16.73 0.26
C LYS A 426 -7.33 16.22 0.18
N GLY A 427 -7.93 15.92 1.32
CA GLY A 427 -9.31 15.45 1.41
C GLY A 427 -10.30 16.43 0.80
N LEU A 428 -10.17 17.71 1.13
CA LEU A 428 -11.04 18.78 0.61
C LEU A 428 -10.82 19.02 -0.88
N ILE A 429 -9.58 19.19 -1.34
CA ILE A 429 -9.26 19.48 -2.75
C ILE A 429 -9.75 18.35 -3.66
N LEU A 430 -9.46 17.10 -3.30
CA LEU A 430 -9.81 15.96 -4.13
C LEU A 430 -11.33 15.76 -4.20
N THR A 431 -12.03 15.98 -3.08
CA THR A 431 -13.49 15.92 -3.02
C THR A 431 -14.12 17.05 -3.83
N ALA A 432 -13.64 18.28 -3.66
CA ALA A 432 -14.11 19.44 -4.43
C ALA A 432 -13.88 19.24 -5.94
N TRP A 433 -12.71 18.76 -6.34
CA TRP A 433 -12.40 18.47 -7.73
C TRP A 433 -13.41 17.47 -8.31
N PHE A 434 -13.67 16.37 -7.62
CA PHE A 434 -14.66 15.40 -8.09
C PHE A 434 -16.06 16.01 -8.20
N VAL A 435 -16.50 16.78 -7.21
CA VAL A 435 -17.82 17.43 -7.21
C VAL A 435 -17.98 18.35 -8.41
N LEU A 436 -16.93 19.07 -8.80
CA LEU A 436 -16.94 19.95 -9.97
C LEU A 436 -17.04 19.17 -11.29
N ILE A 437 -16.33 18.06 -11.41
CA ILE A 437 -16.29 17.30 -12.67
C ILE A 437 -17.36 16.20 -12.78
N LYS A 438 -18.01 15.81 -11.67
CA LYS A 438 -18.99 14.69 -11.66
C LYS A 438 -20.12 14.85 -12.67
N ARG A 439 -20.62 16.08 -12.92
CA ARG A 439 -21.68 16.34 -13.90
C ARG A 439 -21.26 16.02 -15.34
N LYS A 440 -19.95 16.09 -15.64
CA LYS A 440 -19.39 15.79 -16.97
C LYS A 440 -19.05 14.30 -17.14
N ILE A 441 -18.92 13.57 -16.03
CA ILE A 441 -18.45 12.18 -16.03
C ILE A 441 -19.59 11.20 -15.73
N LEU A 442 -20.43 11.53 -14.77
CA LEU A 442 -21.61 10.78 -14.31
C LEU A 442 -22.90 11.49 -14.73
#